data_cf106790d82db22eeb80e7161bbd83e9
#
_entry.id   cf106790d82db22eeb80e7161bbd83e9
#
_cell.length_a   1.000
_cell.length_b   1.000
_cell.length_c   1.000
_cell.angle_alpha   90.00
_cell.angle_beta   90.00
_cell.angle_gamma   90.00
#
_symmetry.space_group_name_H-M   'P 1'
#
loop_
_entity.id
_entity.type
_entity.pdbx_description
1 polymer ?
#
loop_
_entity_poly.entity_id
_entity_poly.type
_entity_poly.pdbx_seq_one_letter_code
_entity_poly.pdbx_strand_id
1 'polypeptide(L)'
;MAVQTDIREAQLAQFTAGYIEALYWSSTDIDEDGETVNIDQFEASTQAGDHCRAACREFFEANYADLIAATEQQRGYSFEHAGHDFALTRNRHGAGYWDRGLDDTGRRLTEAAHNAGECWPYIGDDDLIYIH
;
A
#
# COMPACT_ATOMS: atom_id res chain seq x y z
N MET A 1 -7.22 15.45 20.52
CA MET A 1 -6.31 16.58 20.58
C MET A 1 -5.70 16.83 19.20
N ALA A 2 -5.56 18.10 18.83
CA ALA A 2 -5.06 18.49 17.51
C ALA A 2 -3.68 17.92 17.19
N VAL A 3 -2.75 17.91 18.17
CA VAL A 3 -1.38 17.43 17.99
C VAL A 3 -1.36 15.94 17.62
N GLN A 4 -2.16 15.12 18.32
CA GLN A 4 -2.22 13.68 18.01
C GLN A 4 -2.87 13.41 16.68
N THR A 5 -3.89 14.19 16.31
CA THR A 5 -4.55 14.08 15.00
C THR A 5 -3.56 14.42 13.90
N ASP A 6 -2.77 15.50 14.08
CA ASP A 6 -1.78 15.89 13.08
C ASP A 6 -0.68 14.85 12.90
N ILE A 7 -0.21 14.25 14.01
CA ILE A 7 0.79 13.19 13.98
C ILE A 7 0.24 11.97 13.23
N ARG A 8 -0.97 11.56 13.56
CA ARG A 8 -1.59 10.39 12.95
C ARG A 8 -1.84 10.61 11.44
N GLU A 9 -2.29 11.80 11.06
CA GLU A 9 -2.47 12.15 9.66
C GLU A 9 -1.13 12.15 8.90
N ALA A 10 -0.05 12.63 9.53
CA ALA A 10 1.28 12.58 8.92
C ALA A 10 1.76 11.14 8.73
N GLN A 11 1.51 10.27 9.71
CA GLN A 11 1.83 8.85 9.61
C GLN A 11 1.03 8.17 8.50
N LEU A 12 -0.26 8.50 8.39
CA LEU A 12 -1.11 7.98 7.31
C LEU A 12 -0.61 8.45 5.95
N ALA A 13 -0.17 9.70 5.85
CA ALA A 13 0.37 10.24 4.59
C ALA A 13 1.62 9.46 4.17
N GLN A 14 2.51 9.15 5.11
CA GLN A 14 3.71 8.34 4.83
C GLN A 14 3.32 6.92 4.39
N PHE A 15 2.39 6.31 5.11
CA PHE A 15 1.87 4.99 4.79
C PHE A 15 1.29 4.96 3.37
N THR A 16 0.46 5.94 3.04
CA THR A 16 -0.19 6.04 1.74
C THR A 16 0.84 6.23 0.61
N ALA A 17 1.85 7.07 0.84
CA ALA A 17 2.92 7.28 -0.15
C ALA A 17 3.66 5.97 -0.45
N GLY A 18 4.01 5.21 0.58
CA GLY A 18 4.67 3.91 0.41
C GLY A 18 3.79 2.91 -0.31
N TYR A 19 2.50 2.88 0.02
CA TYR A 19 1.53 2.01 -0.62
C TYR A 19 1.42 2.29 -2.12
N ILE A 20 1.24 3.56 -2.50
CA ILE A 20 1.08 3.95 -3.90
C ILE A 20 2.34 3.61 -4.70
N GLU A 21 3.51 3.93 -4.16
CA GLU A 21 4.77 3.60 -4.82
C GLU A 21 4.89 2.11 -5.10
N ALA A 22 4.66 1.28 -4.08
CA ALA A 22 4.78 -0.16 -4.22
C ALA A 22 3.72 -0.74 -5.15
N LEU A 23 2.48 -0.26 -5.05
CA LEU A 23 1.38 -0.78 -5.86
C LEU A 23 1.66 -0.57 -7.35
N TYR A 24 2.09 0.63 -7.74
CA TYR A 24 2.34 0.93 -9.15
C TYR A 24 3.65 0.32 -9.64
N TRP A 25 4.69 0.34 -8.80
CA TRP A 25 5.97 -0.26 -9.16
C TRP A 25 5.87 -1.77 -9.38
N SER A 26 5.06 -2.45 -8.58
CA SER A 26 4.94 -3.92 -8.63
C SER A 26 3.89 -4.42 -9.61
N SER A 27 3.24 -3.54 -10.35
CA SER A 27 2.13 -3.91 -11.25
C SER A 27 2.47 -3.63 -12.71
N THR A 28 1.91 -4.44 -13.59
CA THR A 28 2.08 -4.30 -15.04
C THR A 28 0.72 -4.37 -15.73
N ASP A 29 0.68 -3.87 -16.97
CA ASP A 29 -0.47 -4.02 -17.85
C ASP A 29 0.06 -4.31 -19.27
N ILE A 30 -0.83 -4.54 -20.19
CA ILE A 30 -0.48 -4.84 -21.58
C ILE A 30 -1.00 -3.69 -22.46
N ASP A 31 -0.13 -3.15 -23.33
CA ASP A 31 -0.49 -2.05 -24.21
C ASP A 31 -1.22 -2.57 -25.47
N GLU A 32 -1.56 -1.63 -26.36
CA GLU A 32 -2.28 -1.93 -27.61
C GLU A 32 -1.54 -2.92 -28.51
N ASP A 33 -0.21 -2.94 -28.42
CA ASP A 33 0.64 -3.81 -29.25
C ASP A 33 0.89 -5.17 -28.59
N GLY A 34 0.28 -5.43 -27.42
CA GLY A 34 0.48 -6.68 -26.68
C GLY A 34 1.76 -6.70 -25.85
N GLU A 35 2.44 -5.57 -25.72
CA GLU A 35 3.68 -5.47 -24.95
C GLU A 35 3.39 -5.19 -23.47
N THR A 36 4.17 -5.79 -22.58
CA THR A 36 4.06 -5.54 -21.14
C THR A 36 4.63 -4.17 -20.81
N VAL A 37 3.86 -3.37 -20.08
CA VAL A 37 4.30 -2.06 -19.61
C VAL A 37 4.20 -1.99 -18.10
N ASN A 38 5.11 -1.25 -17.48
CA ASN A 38 5.06 -1.01 -16.01
C ASN A 38 4.07 0.12 -15.71
N ILE A 39 3.19 -0.15 -14.76
CA ILE A 39 2.14 0.82 -14.37
C ILE A 39 2.75 2.14 -13.89
N ASP A 40 3.90 2.09 -13.20
CA ASP A 40 4.52 3.28 -12.62
C ASP A 40 5.05 4.29 -13.65
N GLN A 41 5.03 3.94 -14.94
CA GLN A 41 5.38 4.87 -16.02
C GLN A 41 4.24 5.82 -16.38
N PHE A 42 3.07 5.62 -15.84
CA PHE A 42 1.85 6.38 -16.16
C PHE A 42 1.42 7.23 -14.98
N GLU A 43 0.60 8.25 -15.27
CA GLU A 43 0.04 9.09 -14.21
C GLU A 43 -1.26 8.48 -13.68
N ALA A 44 -1.50 8.68 -12.39
CA ALA A 44 -2.73 8.20 -11.76
C ALA A 44 -3.92 9.09 -12.14
N SER A 45 -5.05 8.44 -12.41
CA SER A 45 -6.32 9.15 -12.51
C SER A 45 -6.77 9.62 -11.12
N THR A 46 -7.73 10.52 -11.07
CA THR A 46 -8.36 10.93 -9.80
C THR A 46 -8.99 9.72 -9.10
N GLN A 47 -9.61 8.82 -9.87
CA GLN A 47 -10.21 7.60 -9.32
C GLN A 47 -9.17 6.72 -8.62
N ALA A 48 -8.01 6.52 -9.24
CA ALA A 48 -6.96 5.70 -8.66
C ALA A 48 -6.41 6.32 -7.36
N GLY A 49 -6.17 7.63 -7.37
CA GLY A 49 -5.70 8.34 -6.18
C GLY A 49 -6.70 8.27 -5.03
N ASP A 50 -7.98 8.51 -5.31
CA ASP A 50 -9.02 8.43 -4.29
C ASP A 50 -9.17 7.02 -3.73
N HIS A 51 -9.11 6.01 -4.60
CA HIS A 51 -9.18 4.61 -4.20
C HIS A 51 -8.03 4.24 -3.26
N CYS A 52 -6.81 4.61 -3.61
CA CYS A 52 -5.63 4.32 -2.80
C CYS A 52 -5.71 5.01 -1.43
N ARG A 53 -6.11 6.27 -1.40
CA ARG A 53 -6.23 7.01 -0.13
C ARG A 53 -7.29 6.39 0.78
N ALA A 54 -8.44 6.00 0.21
CA ALA A 54 -9.50 5.38 0.99
C ALA A 54 -9.07 4.00 1.54
N ALA A 55 -8.45 3.18 0.71
CA ALA A 55 -7.97 1.85 1.13
C ALA A 55 -6.90 1.96 2.22
N CYS A 56 -5.98 2.90 2.08
CA CYS A 56 -4.92 3.11 3.07
C CYS A 56 -5.50 3.61 4.39
N ARG A 57 -6.43 4.56 4.37
CA ARG A 57 -7.06 5.06 5.60
C ARG A 57 -7.80 3.94 6.33
N GLU A 58 -8.56 3.16 5.61
CA GLU A 58 -9.31 2.05 6.21
C GLU A 58 -8.38 1.03 6.88
N PHE A 59 -7.35 0.58 6.16
CA PHE A 59 -6.40 -0.38 6.71
C PHE A 59 -5.59 0.21 7.87
N PHE A 60 -5.10 1.43 7.70
CA PHE A 60 -4.28 2.13 8.71
C PHE A 60 -5.06 2.29 10.03
N GLU A 61 -6.31 2.76 9.95
CA GLU A 61 -7.12 2.97 11.15
C GLU A 61 -7.48 1.66 11.84
N ALA A 62 -7.83 0.64 11.06
CA ALA A 62 -8.19 -0.67 11.61
C ALA A 62 -7.01 -1.40 12.27
N ASN A 63 -5.78 -1.12 11.82
CA ASN A 63 -4.59 -1.85 12.26
C ASN A 63 -3.54 -0.94 12.91
N TYR A 64 -3.94 0.22 13.39
CA TYR A 64 -3.01 1.25 13.86
C TYR A 64 -2.09 0.74 14.97
N ALA A 65 -2.62 0.00 15.95
CA ALA A 65 -1.81 -0.52 17.06
C ALA A 65 -0.71 -1.46 16.56
N ASP A 66 -1.01 -2.34 15.61
CA ASP A 66 -0.02 -3.25 15.05
C ASP A 66 0.99 -2.49 14.17
N LEU A 67 0.56 -1.45 13.46
CA LEU A 67 1.48 -0.63 12.66
C LEU A 67 2.46 0.12 13.56
N ILE A 68 1.99 0.71 14.67
CA ILE A 68 2.86 1.34 15.66
C ILE A 68 3.84 0.30 16.22
N ALA A 69 3.35 -0.88 16.62
CA ALA A 69 4.19 -1.94 17.16
C ALA A 69 5.29 -2.33 16.17
N ALA A 70 4.97 -2.44 14.88
CA ALA A 70 5.95 -2.78 13.86
C ALA A 70 7.08 -1.76 13.77
N THR A 71 6.74 -0.46 13.79
CA THR A 71 7.76 0.59 13.73
C THR A 71 8.64 0.62 14.98
N GLU A 72 8.12 0.15 16.11
CA GLU A 72 8.86 0.07 17.37
C GLU A 72 9.71 -1.20 17.46
N GLN A 73 9.24 -2.31 16.88
CA GLN A 73 9.95 -3.60 16.93
C GLN A 73 11.17 -3.65 16.03
N GLN A 74 11.11 -3.01 14.86
CA GLN A 74 12.17 -3.08 13.88
C GLN A 74 12.76 -1.71 13.63
N ARG A 75 14.05 -1.58 13.91
CA ARG A 75 14.79 -0.36 13.65
C ARG A 75 14.83 -0.09 12.14
N GLY A 76 14.44 1.12 11.76
CA GLY A 76 14.41 1.51 10.35
C GLY A 76 13.12 1.15 9.63
N TYR A 77 12.20 0.45 10.29
CA TYR A 77 10.90 0.17 9.71
C TYR A 77 9.98 1.37 9.91
N SER A 78 9.63 2.03 8.82
CA SER A 78 8.84 3.26 8.85
C SER A 78 7.39 3.01 8.46
N PHE A 79 6.54 4.01 8.62
CA PHE A 79 5.17 3.95 8.09
C PHE A 79 5.17 3.85 6.56
N GLU A 80 6.14 4.45 5.89
CA GLU A 80 6.29 4.30 4.44
C GLU A 80 6.57 2.84 4.07
N HIS A 81 7.48 2.19 4.78
CA HIS A 81 7.73 0.75 4.61
C HIS A 81 6.48 -0.08 4.87
N ALA A 82 5.72 0.28 5.90
CA ALA A 82 4.50 -0.46 6.24
C ALA A 82 3.45 -0.34 5.13
N GLY A 83 3.31 0.83 4.52
CA GLY A 83 2.42 1.03 3.38
C GLY A 83 2.88 0.24 2.16
N HIS A 84 4.19 0.26 1.89
CA HIS A 84 4.80 -0.54 0.84
C HIS A 84 4.45 -2.02 1.03
N ASP A 85 4.60 -2.53 2.25
CA ASP A 85 4.30 -3.92 2.57
C ASP A 85 2.81 -4.24 2.49
N PHE A 86 1.93 -3.26 2.75
CA PHE A 86 0.50 -3.47 2.57
C PHE A 86 0.17 -3.79 1.12
N ALA A 87 0.71 -3.01 0.17
CA ALA A 87 0.51 -3.26 -1.25
C ALA A 87 1.02 -4.65 -1.65
N LEU A 88 2.24 -4.98 -1.25
CA LEU A 88 2.86 -6.27 -1.61
C LEU A 88 2.11 -7.45 -0.98
N THR A 89 1.72 -7.31 0.28
CA THR A 89 1.07 -8.40 1.00
C THR A 89 -0.35 -8.66 0.48
N ARG A 90 -1.15 -7.60 0.27
CA ARG A 90 -2.51 -7.79 -0.21
C ARG A 90 -2.56 -8.41 -1.60
N ASN A 91 -1.57 -8.14 -2.44
CA ASN A 91 -1.46 -8.70 -3.79
C ASN A 91 -0.62 -9.97 -3.83
N ARG A 92 -0.24 -10.51 -2.67
CA ARG A 92 0.43 -11.81 -2.50
C ARG A 92 1.75 -11.90 -3.25
N HIS A 93 2.51 -10.82 -3.23
CA HIS A 93 3.88 -10.82 -3.76
C HIS A 93 4.81 -11.62 -2.84
N GLY A 94 6.04 -11.87 -3.30
CA GLY A 94 7.04 -12.64 -2.57
C GLY A 94 7.63 -11.96 -1.35
N ALA A 95 7.31 -10.69 -1.09
CA ALA A 95 7.75 -9.93 0.08
C ALA A 95 6.55 -9.28 0.74
N GLY A 96 6.67 -8.85 1.97
CA GLY A 96 5.59 -8.21 2.70
C GLY A 96 5.82 -8.25 4.21
N TYR A 97 4.77 -8.04 4.98
CA TYR A 97 4.86 -8.00 6.45
C TYR A 97 5.49 -9.26 7.06
N TRP A 98 5.22 -10.40 6.44
CA TRP A 98 5.61 -11.70 6.97
C TRP A 98 7.12 -11.95 6.97
N ASP A 99 7.90 -11.23 6.18
CA ASP A 99 9.36 -11.45 6.08
C ASP A 99 10.18 -10.30 6.65
N ARG A 100 9.60 -9.47 7.52
CA ARG A 100 10.28 -8.33 8.14
C ARG A 100 10.75 -8.60 9.57
N GLY A 101 10.60 -9.82 10.08
CA GLY A 101 11.01 -10.16 11.44
C GLY A 101 10.10 -9.57 12.51
N LEU A 102 8.83 -9.39 12.20
CA LEU A 102 7.85 -8.75 13.10
C LEU A 102 7.09 -9.76 13.96
N ASP A 103 7.36 -11.04 13.81
CA ASP A 103 6.75 -12.14 14.59
C ASP A 103 5.20 -12.07 14.55
N ASP A 104 4.54 -12.08 15.70
CA ASP A 104 3.07 -12.07 15.77
C ASP A 104 2.45 -10.81 15.16
N THR A 105 3.10 -9.66 15.32
CA THR A 105 2.65 -8.41 14.69
C THR A 105 2.61 -8.57 13.17
N GLY A 106 3.66 -9.13 12.61
CA GLY A 106 3.74 -9.39 11.16
C GLY A 106 2.68 -10.37 10.69
N ARG A 107 2.42 -11.40 11.49
CA ARG A 107 1.37 -12.38 11.17
C ARG A 107 -0.02 -11.72 11.13
N ARG A 108 -0.32 -10.89 12.13
CA ARG A 108 -1.62 -10.19 12.18
C ARG A 108 -1.77 -9.22 11.02
N LEU A 109 -0.72 -8.46 10.69
CA LEU A 109 -0.75 -7.54 9.55
C LEU A 109 -0.89 -8.29 8.22
N THR A 110 -0.23 -9.43 8.10
CA THR A 110 -0.36 -10.29 6.91
C THR A 110 -1.80 -10.76 6.73
N GLU A 111 -2.42 -11.25 7.79
CA GLU A 111 -3.82 -11.70 7.74
C GLU A 111 -4.76 -10.55 7.39
N ALA A 112 -4.55 -9.38 7.99
CA ALA A 112 -5.37 -8.20 7.73
C ALA A 112 -5.26 -7.75 6.27
N ALA A 113 -4.04 -7.76 5.72
CA ALA A 113 -3.81 -7.38 4.33
C ALA A 113 -4.44 -8.38 3.36
N HIS A 114 -4.35 -9.68 3.65
CA HIS A 114 -5.01 -10.71 2.84
C HIS A 114 -6.52 -10.55 2.89
N ASN A 115 -7.08 -10.22 4.07
CA ASN A 115 -8.52 -10.00 4.22
C ASN A 115 -9.00 -8.76 3.47
N ALA A 116 -8.13 -7.79 3.24
CA ALA A 116 -8.46 -6.62 2.42
C ALA A 116 -8.65 -6.98 0.95
N GLY A 117 -8.13 -8.14 0.53
CA GLY A 117 -8.25 -8.62 -0.84
C GLY A 117 -7.23 -8.00 -1.78
N GLU A 118 -7.11 -8.56 -2.96
CA GLU A 118 -6.19 -8.06 -3.99
C GLU A 118 -6.70 -6.75 -4.59
N CYS A 119 -5.77 -5.93 -5.05
CA CYS A 119 -6.07 -4.62 -5.61
C CYS A 119 -5.12 -4.37 -6.79
N TRP A 120 -5.65 -4.42 -8.01
CA TRP A 120 -4.82 -4.35 -9.20
C TRP A 120 -5.11 -3.08 -10.00
N PRO A 121 -4.08 -2.26 -10.24
CA PRO A 121 -4.22 -1.12 -11.15
C PRO A 121 -4.17 -1.56 -12.60
N TYR A 122 -4.74 -0.75 -13.47
CA TYR A 122 -4.69 -0.95 -14.92
C TYR A 122 -4.61 0.40 -15.62
N ILE A 123 -4.24 0.37 -16.90
CA ILE A 123 -4.14 1.58 -17.71
C ILE A 123 -5.43 1.75 -18.51
N GLY A 124 -6.06 2.91 -18.37
CA GLY A 124 -7.27 3.25 -19.12
C GLY A 124 -6.97 3.70 -20.55
N ASP A 125 -8.03 3.89 -21.34
CA ASP A 125 -7.91 4.35 -22.73
C ASP A 125 -7.29 5.74 -22.84
N ASP A 126 -7.32 6.51 -21.76
CA ASP A 126 -6.73 7.86 -21.68
C ASP A 126 -5.27 7.84 -21.21
N ASP A 127 -4.66 6.66 -21.10
CA ASP A 127 -3.29 6.46 -20.63
C ASP A 127 -3.09 6.87 -19.17
N LEU A 128 -4.14 6.87 -18.36
CA LEU A 128 -4.05 7.08 -16.92
C LEU A 128 -4.26 5.78 -16.16
N ILE A 129 -3.73 5.74 -14.93
CA ILE A 129 -3.90 4.57 -14.05
C ILE A 129 -5.29 4.62 -13.42
N TYR A 130 -5.96 3.48 -13.44
CA TYR A 130 -7.23 3.25 -12.74
C TYR A 130 -7.12 2.01 -11.86
N ILE A 131 -8.04 1.87 -10.90
CA ILE A 131 -8.10 0.70 -10.03
C ILE A 131 -9.47 0.06 -10.18
N HIS A 132 -9.46 -1.25 -10.36
CA HIS A 132 -10.69 -2.05 -10.49
C HIS A 132 -11.58 -1.98 -9.28
#